data_dd01606a9c2b004b8de0aa5030257641
#
_entry.id   dd01606a9c2b004b8de0aa5030257641
#
_cell.length_a   1.000
_cell.length_b   1.000
_cell.length_c   1.000
_cell.angle_alpha   90.00
_cell.angle_beta   90.00
_cell.angle_gamma   90.00
#
_symmetry.space_group_name_H-M   'P 1'
#
loop_
_entity.id
_entity.type
_entity.pdbx_description
1 polymer ?
#
loop_
_entity_poly.entity_id
_entity_poly.type
_entity_poly.pdbx_seq_one_letter_code
_entity_poly.pdbx_strand_id
1 'polypeptide(L)'
;HVPVERVRAGKPNEFGKVDTYFISADWSNVRSNKPYPVSAFNVNDRTAGSQLLYTGSYSPNMDVYYTPDYIAANNWALVDQKVAEFHLNNIENGFSGSYFVSFANGVPTQEERHQIEQSLTEKFTGASNSGKFILTFSDDRTRVPEITPISVSDADKQYLALQELLVQNILTGHRVTSPMLMGIKSDTGLGSNVDELNAAGNFYLNTVIKPFQLHILNTLQTIFSVNNMDLEVKFVQLKPITVEFTSEDLKGVMTEDEIREEVGLKPLADVEVREDFAKVGMIDGKPVFDTIEEALASSKTLGCEGYHE
;
A
#
# COMPACT_ATOMS: atom_id res chain seq x y z
N HIS A 1 -10.68 -17.37 7.37
CA HIS A 1 -9.42 -16.61 7.55
C HIS A 1 -9.19 -16.34 9.04
N VAL A 2 -8.00 -16.67 9.53
CA VAL A 2 -7.58 -16.38 10.93
C VAL A 2 -6.45 -15.36 10.85
N PRO A 3 -6.51 -14.24 11.61
CA PRO A 3 -5.44 -13.26 11.67
C PRO A 3 -4.12 -13.91 12.13
N VAL A 4 -3.03 -13.57 11.47
CA VAL A 4 -1.72 -14.21 11.68
C VAL A 4 -1.18 -13.98 13.09
N GLU A 5 -1.47 -12.84 13.68
CA GLU A 5 -1.09 -12.50 15.06
C GLU A 5 -1.75 -13.41 16.12
N ARG A 6 -2.86 -14.06 15.77
CA ARG A 6 -3.59 -14.98 16.67
C ARG A 6 -3.10 -16.42 16.58
N VAL A 7 -2.22 -16.72 15.62
CA VAL A 7 -1.76 -18.10 15.37
C VAL A 7 -0.30 -18.25 15.76
N ARG A 8 0.01 -19.36 16.44
CA ARG A 8 1.38 -19.80 16.70
C ARG A 8 1.54 -21.23 16.21
N ALA A 9 2.68 -21.50 15.59
CA ALA A 9 3.04 -22.86 15.20
C ALA A 9 3.44 -23.69 16.42
N GLY A 10 3.06 -24.96 16.42
CA GLY A 10 3.60 -25.93 17.32
C GLY A 10 5.05 -26.26 17.01
N LYS A 11 5.68 -27.06 17.87
CA LYS A 11 7.05 -27.51 17.64
C LYS A 11 7.10 -28.36 16.37
N PRO A 12 8.02 -28.06 15.42
CA PRO A 12 8.22 -28.92 14.26
C PRO A 12 8.60 -30.35 14.66
N ASN A 13 8.15 -31.30 13.88
CA ASN A 13 8.53 -32.71 14.03
C ASN A 13 9.97 -32.96 13.53
N GLU A 14 10.42 -34.21 13.56
CA GLU A 14 11.78 -34.62 13.12
C GLU A 14 12.09 -34.27 11.66
N PHE A 15 11.06 -34.06 10.84
CA PHE A 15 11.17 -33.65 9.44
C PHE A 15 11.05 -32.13 9.24
N GLY A 16 11.05 -31.34 10.32
CA GLY A 16 10.89 -29.88 10.25
C GLY A 16 9.46 -29.42 9.94
N LYS A 17 8.47 -30.34 9.95
CA LYS A 17 7.08 -30.02 9.61
C LYS A 17 6.26 -29.72 10.87
N VAL A 18 5.41 -28.70 10.79
CA VAL A 18 4.46 -28.35 11.85
C VAL A 18 3.18 -29.15 11.66
N ASP A 19 2.82 -29.95 12.68
CA ASP A 19 1.62 -30.78 12.66
C ASP A 19 0.44 -30.11 13.40
N THR A 20 0.68 -29.13 14.23
CA THR A 20 -0.35 -28.45 15.03
C THR A 20 -0.08 -26.97 15.12
N TYR A 21 -1.12 -26.17 14.95
CA TYR A 21 -1.13 -24.74 15.21
C TYR A 21 -1.96 -24.45 16.44
N PHE A 22 -1.64 -23.38 17.14
CA PHE A 22 -2.38 -22.89 18.29
C PHE A 22 -2.99 -21.54 18.00
N ILE A 23 -4.25 -21.35 18.31
CA ILE A 23 -4.99 -20.11 18.12
C ILE A 23 -5.33 -19.54 19.49
N SER A 24 -5.01 -18.25 19.73
CA SER A 24 -5.39 -17.52 20.93
C SER A 24 -5.92 -16.15 20.56
N ALA A 25 -6.88 -15.66 21.34
CA ALA A 25 -7.36 -14.30 21.19
C ALA A 25 -6.30 -13.25 21.60
N ASP A 26 -5.50 -13.61 22.58
CA ASP A 26 -4.44 -12.74 23.13
C ASP A 26 -3.29 -13.59 23.66
N TRP A 27 -2.12 -13.47 23.05
CA TRP A 27 -0.90 -14.17 23.44
C TRP A 27 -0.17 -13.51 24.60
N SER A 28 -0.47 -12.28 24.96
CA SER A 28 0.09 -11.61 26.14
C SER A 28 -0.53 -12.13 27.43
N ASN A 29 -1.77 -12.62 27.36
CA ASN A 29 -2.51 -13.16 28.51
C ASN A 29 -3.02 -14.58 28.26
N VAL A 30 -2.10 -15.52 28.15
CA VAL A 30 -2.39 -16.95 27.89
C VAL A 30 -3.18 -17.63 29.03
N ARG A 31 -3.13 -17.08 30.24
CA ARG A 31 -3.86 -17.63 31.39
C ARG A 31 -5.37 -17.47 31.22
N SER A 32 -5.80 -16.31 30.76
CA SER A 32 -7.22 -16.00 30.50
C SER A 32 -7.65 -16.46 29.10
N ASN A 33 -6.76 -16.42 28.11
CA ASN A 33 -7.01 -16.77 26.73
C ASN A 33 -6.24 -18.05 26.37
N LYS A 34 -6.73 -19.18 26.85
CA LYS A 34 -6.06 -20.47 26.62
C LYS A 34 -5.98 -20.75 25.12
N PRO A 35 -4.77 -20.98 24.57
CA PRO A 35 -4.61 -21.37 23.19
C PRO A 35 -5.34 -22.71 22.91
N TYR A 36 -6.02 -22.76 21.78
CA TYR A 36 -6.66 -23.96 21.38
C TYR A 36 -5.93 -24.58 20.17
N PRO A 37 -5.68 -25.90 20.17
CA PRO A 37 -4.94 -26.56 19.11
C PRO A 37 -5.82 -26.80 17.88
N VAL A 38 -5.24 -26.61 16.70
CA VAL A 38 -5.83 -26.94 15.40
C VAL A 38 -4.81 -27.73 14.60
N SER A 39 -5.22 -28.83 14.00
CA SER A 39 -4.34 -29.64 13.16
C SER A 39 -3.90 -28.86 11.92
N ALA A 40 -2.65 -29.06 11.49
CA ALA A 40 -2.19 -28.58 10.22
C ALA A 40 -2.99 -29.23 9.08
N PHE A 41 -3.19 -28.48 8.00
CA PHE A 41 -3.91 -28.98 6.83
C PHE A 41 -3.22 -30.19 6.22
N ASN A 42 -4.00 -31.24 5.99
CA ASN A 42 -3.55 -32.47 5.35
C ASN A 42 -4.54 -32.88 4.23
N VAL A 43 -4.04 -32.86 3.00
CA VAL A 43 -4.85 -33.22 1.81
C VAL A 43 -5.42 -34.64 1.90
N ASN A 44 -4.69 -35.56 2.55
CA ASN A 44 -5.04 -36.97 2.62
C ASN A 44 -5.97 -37.30 3.80
N ASP A 45 -6.16 -36.40 4.75
CA ASP A 45 -7.01 -36.60 5.91
C ASP A 45 -8.17 -35.61 5.92
N ARG A 46 -9.31 -36.03 5.42
CA ARG A 46 -10.57 -35.26 5.40
C ARG A 46 -11.48 -35.55 6.59
N THR A 47 -11.07 -36.45 7.46
CA THR A 47 -11.87 -36.88 8.62
C THR A 47 -11.52 -36.12 9.87
N ALA A 48 -10.31 -35.57 9.95
CA ALA A 48 -9.94 -34.65 11.01
C ALA A 48 -10.82 -33.39 10.95
N GLY A 49 -11.30 -32.93 12.08
CA GLY A 49 -12.17 -31.76 12.18
C GLY A 49 -11.62 -30.50 11.51
N SER A 50 -11.68 -29.36 12.16
CA SER A 50 -11.10 -28.13 11.60
C SER A 50 -9.59 -28.24 11.43
N GLN A 51 -9.08 -27.91 10.24
CA GLN A 51 -7.67 -27.88 9.90
C GLN A 51 -7.26 -26.47 9.51
N LEU A 52 -6.00 -26.11 9.73
CA LEU A 52 -5.44 -24.81 9.38
C LEU A 52 -4.46 -24.95 8.23
N LEU A 53 -4.77 -24.33 7.09
CA LEU A 53 -3.86 -24.17 5.98
C LEU A 53 -3.04 -22.89 6.18
N TYR A 54 -1.75 -23.06 6.37
CA TYR A 54 -0.80 -21.95 6.49
C TYR A 54 0.06 -21.87 5.24
N THR A 55 -0.03 -20.77 4.51
CA THR A 55 0.68 -20.53 3.26
C THR A 55 1.37 -19.18 3.28
N GLY A 56 2.45 -19.03 2.53
CA GLY A 56 3.20 -17.79 2.38
C GLY A 56 4.28 -17.91 1.34
N SER A 57 4.92 -16.79 1.01
CA SER A 57 6.02 -16.75 0.05
C SER A 57 7.29 -17.33 0.67
N TYR A 58 7.97 -18.22 -0.05
CA TYR A 58 9.24 -18.77 0.40
C TYR A 58 10.29 -17.65 0.56
N SER A 59 11.03 -17.71 1.66
CA SER A 59 12.21 -16.89 1.92
C SER A 59 13.35 -17.78 2.43
N PRO A 60 14.59 -17.58 2.00
CA PRO A 60 15.75 -18.28 2.56
C PRO A 60 15.83 -18.11 4.07
N ASN A 61 16.34 -19.11 4.79
CA ASN A 61 16.45 -19.15 6.26
C ASN A 61 15.11 -19.08 7.02
N MET A 62 14.02 -19.49 6.38
CA MET A 62 12.74 -19.70 7.07
C MET A 62 12.71 -21.10 7.67
N ASP A 63 12.42 -21.15 8.98
CA ASP A 63 12.13 -22.44 9.63
C ASP A 63 10.63 -22.74 9.60
N VAL A 64 9.83 -21.90 10.24
CA VAL A 64 8.41 -22.13 10.46
C VAL A 64 7.53 -21.00 9.93
N TYR A 65 7.97 -19.76 10.13
CA TYR A 65 7.18 -18.58 9.76
C TYR A 65 7.70 -17.92 8.50
N TYR A 66 6.77 -17.52 7.65
CA TYR A 66 7.12 -16.74 6.47
C TYR A 66 7.56 -15.34 6.86
N THR A 67 8.63 -14.88 6.25
CA THR A 67 9.20 -13.55 6.48
C THR A 67 8.51 -12.53 5.58
N PRO A 68 8.06 -11.39 6.11
CA PRO A 68 7.51 -10.33 5.27
C PRO A 68 8.54 -9.78 4.29
N ASP A 69 8.14 -9.48 3.07
CA ASP A 69 9.03 -8.98 2.02
C ASP A 69 9.70 -7.65 2.40
N TYR A 70 8.99 -6.80 3.14
CA TYR A 70 9.47 -5.49 3.55
C TYR A 70 10.49 -5.50 4.69
N ILE A 71 10.87 -6.67 5.21
CA ILE A 71 11.77 -6.75 6.38
C ILE A 71 13.12 -6.06 6.14
N ALA A 72 13.58 -6.04 4.89
CA ALA A 72 14.80 -5.34 4.50
C ALA A 72 14.70 -3.81 4.68
N ALA A 73 13.48 -3.26 4.63
CA ALA A 73 13.22 -1.83 4.81
C ALA A 73 13.02 -1.42 6.28
N ASN A 74 12.90 -2.36 7.22
CA ASN A 74 12.57 -2.04 8.62
C ASN A 74 13.54 -1.06 9.27
N ASN A 75 14.84 -1.20 9.02
CA ASN A 75 15.82 -0.26 9.57
C ASN A 75 15.67 1.14 9.00
N TRP A 76 15.33 1.24 7.71
CA TRP A 76 15.07 2.53 7.06
C TRP A 76 13.80 3.19 7.57
N ALA A 77 12.74 2.41 7.77
CA ALA A 77 11.50 2.90 8.39
C ALA A 77 11.73 3.38 9.84
N LEU A 78 12.59 2.69 10.60
CA LEU A 78 12.97 3.13 11.95
C LEU A 78 13.79 4.43 11.92
N VAL A 79 14.70 4.59 10.96
CA VAL A 79 15.45 5.84 10.78
C VAL A 79 14.51 6.98 10.43
N ASP A 80 13.53 6.76 9.52
CA ASP A 80 12.52 7.76 9.16
C ASP A 80 11.71 8.21 10.38
N GLN A 81 11.26 7.26 11.20
CA GLN A 81 10.59 7.55 12.48
C GLN A 81 11.47 8.41 13.38
N LYS A 82 12.77 8.10 13.51
CA LYS A 82 13.68 8.86 14.37
C LYS A 82 13.97 10.27 13.84
N VAL A 83 14.01 10.44 12.53
CA VAL A 83 14.10 11.77 11.90
C VAL A 83 12.84 12.58 12.20
N ALA A 84 11.66 11.99 12.08
CA ALA A 84 10.40 12.66 12.43
C ALA A 84 10.35 13.04 13.92
N GLU A 85 10.74 12.16 14.83
CA GLU A 85 10.83 12.43 16.27
C GLU A 85 11.83 13.57 16.56
N PHE A 86 12.97 13.59 15.86
CA PHE A 86 13.95 14.65 16.01
C PHE A 86 13.38 16.03 15.60
N HIS A 87 12.73 16.10 14.44
CA HIS A 87 12.08 17.33 13.99
C HIS A 87 10.97 17.78 14.93
N LEU A 88 10.13 16.84 15.40
CA LEU A 88 9.08 17.14 16.37
C LEU A 88 9.66 17.75 17.65
N ASN A 89 10.67 17.11 18.21
CA ASN A 89 11.36 17.61 19.39
C ASN A 89 11.99 19.00 19.17
N ASN A 90 12.56 19.25 17.99
CA ASN A 90 13.10 20.56 17.64
C ASN A 90 12.01 21.64 17.56
N ILE A 91 10.86 21.31 16.99
CA ILE A 91 9.70 22.21 16.93
C ILE A 91 9.17 22.47 18.32
N GLU A 92 8.98 21.45 19.13
CA GLU A 92 8.49 21.57 20.52
C GLU A 92 9.44 22.38 21.40
N ASN A 93 10.74 22.23 21.22
CA ASN A 93 11.76 22.97 21.95
C ASN A 93 12.15 24.32 21.28
N GLY A 94 11.41 24.74 20.24
CA GLY A 94 11.55 26.05 19.61
C GLY A 94 12.80 26.21 18.76
N PHE A 95 13.27 25.16 18.09
CA PHE A 95 14.49 25.15 17.26
C PHE A 95 15.74 25.67 18.03
N SER A 96 15.70 25.66 19.37
CA SER A 96 16.80 26.13 20.18
C SER A 96 17.95 25.13 20.07
N GLY A 97 19.02 25.55 19.38
CA GLY A 97 20.29 24.84 19.39
C GLY A 97 20.78 24.63 20.82
N SER A 98 21.63 23.65 21.02
CA SER A 98 22.32 23.49 22.31
C SER A 98 23.21 24.69 22.57
N TYR A 99 23.14 25.20 23.77
CA TYR A 99 23.98 26.32 24.19
C TYR A 99 24.95 25.86 25.24
N PHE A 100 26.18 26.32 25.13
CA PHE A 100 27.13 26.22 26.21
C PHE A 100 27.08 27.53 27.03
N VAL A 101 26.67 27.41 28.31
CA VAL A 101 26.57 28.54 29.22
C VAL A 101 27.67 28.44 30.24
N SER A 102 28.59 29.37 30.25
CA SER A 102 29.69 29.43 31.19
C SER A 102 29.51 30.61 32.17
N PHE A 103 29.50 30.30 33.46
CA PHE A 103 29.43 31.31 34.52
C PHE A 103 30.80 31.53 35.09
N ALA A 104 31.29 32.77 35.06
CA ALA A 104 32.61 33.17 35.59
C ALA A 104 32.58 33.58 37.08
N ASN A 105 31.50 33.34 37.80
CA ASN A 105 31.25 33.79 39.18
C ASN A 105 31.82 32.85 40.27
N GLY A 106 32.86 32.07 39.96
CA GLY A 106 33.40 31.08 40.89
C GLY A 106 32.71 29.74 40.79
N VAL A 107 33.05 28.80 41.66
CA VAL A 107 32.46 27.44 41.68
C VAL A 107 31.29 27.44 42.66
N PRO A 108 30.04 27.39 42.21
CA PRO A 108 28.85 27.37 43.08
C PRO A 108 28.81 26.07 43.92
N THR A 109 28.14 26.14 45.05
CA THR A 109 27.84 24.99 45.89
C THR A 109 26.91 24.02 45.12
N GLN A 110 26.81 22.79 45.61
CA GLN A 110 26.01 21.77 44.96
C GLN A 110 24.50 22.15 44.90
N GLU A 111 24.01 22.83 45.95
CA GLU A 111 22.64 23.34 46.03
C GLU A 111 22.38 24.49 45.03
N GLU A 112 23.31 25.42 44.92
CA GLU A 112 23.23 26.50 43.96
C GLU A 112 23.28 25.99 42.52
N ARG A 113 24.10 24.98 42.20
CA ARG A 113 24.12 24.32 40.88
C ARG A 113 22.75 23.75 40.52
N HIS A 114 22.15 23.03 41.46
CA HIS A 114 20.82 22.41 41.23
C HIS A 114 19.74 23.49 40.99
N GLN A 115 19.77 24.58 41.73
CA GLN A 115 18.84 25.71 41.52
C GLN A 115 19.05 26.38 40.14
N ILE A 116 20.30 26.55 39.71
CA ILE A 116 20.62 27.11 38.40
C ILE A 116 20.14 26.17 37.29
N GLU A 117 20.42 24.88 37.38
CA GLU A 117 19.96 23.87 36.41
C GLU A 117 18.43 23.84 36.32
N GLN A 118 17.74 23.87 37.43
CA GLN A 118 16.29 23.88 37.49
C GLN A 118 15.70 25.15 36.86
N SER A 119 16.26 26.30 37.21
CA SER A 119 15.83 27.61 36.65
C SER A 119 16.08 27.71 35.14
N LEU A 120 17.20 27.15 34.67
CA LEU A 120 17.51 27.07 33.23
C LEU A 120 16.54 26.13 32.51
N THR A 121 16.29 24.96 33.06
CA THR A 121 15.36 23.99 32.49
C THR A 121 13.95 24.57 32.40
N GLU A 122 13.43 25.18 33.45
CA GLU A 122 12.09 25.81 33.46
C GLU A 122 11.95 26.94 32.47
N LYS A 123 13.03 27.71 32.20
CA LYS A 123 12.99 28.88 31.32
C LYS A 123 13.21 28.56 29.85
N PHE A 124 13.94 27.48 29.55
CA PHE A 124 14.40 27.19 28.18
C PHE A 124 13.77 25.94 27.56
N THR A 125 13.10 25.09 28.33
CA THR A 125 12.44 23.90 27.79
C THR A 125 10.94 24.10 27.64
N GLY A 126 10.40 23.56 26.53
CA GLY A 126 8.97 23.56 26.19
C GLY A 126 8.58 24.56 25.11
N ALA A 127 7.61 24.19 24.27
CA ALA A 127 7.12 24.96 23.14
C ALA A 127 6.62 26.38 23.51
N SER A 128 6.10 26.55 24.72
CA SER A 128 5.63 27.85 25.23
C SER A 128 6.79 28.80 25.67
N ASN A 129 8.02 28.29 25.76
CA ASN A 129 9.19 29.02 26.21
C ASN A 129 10.15 29.41 25.08
N SER A 130 9.78 29.07 23.85
CA SER A 130 10.51 29.42 22.65
C SER A 130 10.70 30.94 22.53
N GLY A 131 11.94 31.38 22.39
CA GLY A 131 12.26 32.81 22.20
C GLY A 131 12.32 33.66 23.47
N LYS A 132 12.28 33.09 24.66
CA LYS A 132 12.45 33.84 25.91
C LYS A 132 13.89 34.22 26.12
N PHE A 133 14.11 35.51 26.46
CA PHE A 133 15.42 36.06 26.81
C PHE A 133 15.76 35.72 28.25
N ILE A 134 17.04 35.37 28.48
CA ILE A 134 17.61 35.35 29.83
C ILE A 134 17.97 36.80 30.19
N LEU A 135 17.35 37.34 31.22
CA LEU A 135 17.81 38.58 31.84
C LEU A 135 18.79 38.21 32.97
N THR A 136 20.04 38.48 32.76
CA THR A 136 21.06 38.36 33.81
C THR A 136 21.44 39.76 34.29
N PHE A 137 21.46 39.98 35.60
CA PHE A 137 21.95 41.19 36.23
C PHE A 137 23.37 40.91 36.76
N SER A 138 24.34 41.69 36.31
CA SER A 138 25.71 41.58 36.77
C SER A 138 26.19 42.97 37.11
N ASP A 139 26.78 43.16 38.28
CA ASP A 139 27.35 44.42 38.72
C ASP A 139 28.75 44.63 38.14
N ASP A 140 29.34 43.59 37.55
CA ASP A 140 30.67 43.64 36.97
C ASP A 140 30.71 43.00 35.57
N ARG A 141 31.23 43.73 34.58
CA ARG A 141 31.37 43.24 33.20
C ARG A 141 32.24 41.98 33.06
N THR A 142 33.13 41.73 34.02
CA THR A 142 33.98 40.55 34.05
C THR A 142 33.24 39.27 34.50
N ARG A 143 32.01 39.41 35.02
CA ARG A 143 31.20 38.31 35.56
C ARG A 143 29.95 37.99 34.72
N VAL A 144 29.90 38.51 33.48
CA VAL A 144 28.79 38.20 32.58
C VAL A 144 28.90 36.75 32.10
N PRO A 145 27.83 35.94 32.16
CA PRO A 145 27.84 34.58 31.60
C PRO A 145 28.07 34.61 30.10
N GLU A 146 28.98 33.78 29.63
CA GLU A 146 29.22 33.60 28.20
C GLU A 146 28.27 32.49 27.67
N ILE A 147 27.48 32.84 26.66
CA ILE A 147 26.58 31.91 25.99
C ILE A 147 27.11 31.67 24.59
N THR A 148 27.65 30.49 24.38
CA THR A 148 28.15 30.07 23.07
C THR A 148 27.17 29.13 22.43
N PRO A 149 26.54 29.45 21.30
CA PRO A 149 25.68 28.53 20.60
C PRO A 149 26.52 27.39 20.02
N ILE A 150 26.11 26.16 20.26
CA ILE A 150 26.64 25.00 19.56
C ILE A 150 25.87 24.92 18.25
N SER A 151 26.40 25.54 17.20
CA SER A 151 25.79 25.47 15.88
C SER A 151 26.01 24.09 15.29
N VAL A 152 24.92 23.35 15.10
CA VAL A 152 24.92 22.19 14.24
C VAL A 152 24.76 22.68 12.80
N SER A 153 25.87 23.27 12.27
CA SER A 153 25.85 23.73 10.89
C SER A 153 25.71 22.56 9.95
N ASP A 154 24.84 22.67 8.95
CA ASP A 154 24.54 21.69 7.90
C ASP A 154 23.66 20.48 8.30
N ALA A 155 23.16 20.38 9.51
CA ALA A 155 22.23 19.32 9.91
C ALA A 155 21.00 19.28 8.98
N ASP A 156 20.44 20.45 8.66
CA ASP A 156 19.25 20.54 7.81
C ASP A 156 19.50 19.99 6.39
N LYS A 157 20.66 20.26 5.81
CA LYS A 157 21.04 19.74 4.49
C LYS A 157 21.28 18.23 4.53
N GLN A 158 21.88 17.72 5.60
CA GLN A 158 22.09 16.29 5.80
C GLN A 158 20.74 15.56 5.97
N TYR A 159 19.78 16.15 6.67
CA TYR A 159 18.45 15.58 6.83
C TYR A 159 17.65 15.57 5.53
N LEU A 160 17.76 16.60 4.68
CA LEU A 160 17.13 16.62 3.36
C LEU A 160 17.68 15.51 2.46
N ALA A 161 18.99 15.36 2.38
CA ALA A 161 19.62 14.27 1.61
C ALA A 161 19.26 12.89 2.17
N LEU A 162 19.18 12.76 3.50
CA LEU A 162 18.76 11.53 4.15
C LEU A 162 17.29 11.21 3.83
N GLN A 163 16.41 12.19 3.78
CA GLN A 163 14.99 12.01 3.49
C GLN A 163 14.76 11.43 2.09
N GLU A 164 15.46 11.91 1.07
CA GLU A 164 15.40 11.32 -0.28
C GLU A 164 15.87 9.88 -0.29
N LEU A 165 16.98 9.59 0.40
CA LEU A 165 17.52 8.24 0.53
C LEU A 165 16.56 7.29 1.27
N LEU A 166 15.89 7.77 2.32
CA LEU A 166 14.90 7.01 3.08
C LEU A 166 13.72 6.59 2.20
N VAL A 167 13.15 7.53 1.45
CA VAL A 167 12.04 7.24 0.51
C VAL A 167 12.44 6.14 -0.46
N GLN A 168 13.60 6.26 -1.11
CA GLN A 168 14.07 5.26 -2.09
C GLN A 168 14.28 3.88 -1.46
N ASN A 169 14.91 3.80 -0.28
CA ASN A 169 15.18 2.52 0.37
C ASN A 169 13.91 1.85 0.91
N ILE A 170 12.97 2.61 1.42
CA ILE A 170 11.67 2.09 1.88
C ILE A 170 10.89 1.56 0.68
N LEU A 171 10.78 2.32 -0.42
CA LEU A 171 10.11 1.88 -1.63
C LEU A 171 10.76 0.63 -2.23
N THR A 172 12.10 0.58 -2.27
CA THR A 172 12.85 -0.59 -2.74
C THR A 172 12.57 -1.81 -1.86
N GLY A 173 12.55 -1.66 -0.55
CA GLY A 173 12.22 -2.74 0.37
C GLY A 173 10.79 -3.27 0.18
N HIS A 174 9.85 -2.43 -0.24
CA HIS A 174 8.50 -2.80 -0.63
C HIS A 174 8.38 -3.20 -2.11
N ARG A 175 9.50 -3.28 -2.84
CA ARG A 175 9.58 -3.58 -4.29
C ARG A 175 8.81 -2.60 -5.17
N VAL A 176 8.48 -1.42 -4.68
CA VAL A 176 7.83 -0.38 -5.48
C VAL A 176 8.85 0.21 -6.46
N THR A 177 8.58 0.08 -7.74
CA THR A 177 9.54 0.37 -8.82
C THR A 177 9.69 1.85 -9.14
N SER A 178 8.70 2.67 -8.77
CA SER A 178 8.74 4.11 -8.97
C SER A 178 7.97 4.83 -7.87
N PRO A 179 8.51 5.92 -7.30
CA PRO A 179 7.80 6.78 -6.34
C PRO A 179 6.46 7.31 -6.88
N MET A 180 6.37 7.49 -8.20
CA MET A 180 5.17 7.98 -8.89
C MET A 180 3.97 7.04 -8.72
N LEU A 181 4.18 5.73 -8.57
CA LEU A 181 3.12 4.76 -8.28
C LEU A 181 2.44 5.02 -6.93
N MET A 182 3.11 5.72 -6.02
CA MET A 182 2.60 6.15 -4.72
C MET A 182 2.16 7.63 -4.72
N GLY A 183 2.10 8.29 -5.89
CA GLY A 183 1.73 9.69 -6.00
C GLY A 183 2.83 10.67 -5.57
N ILE A 184 4.05 10.18 -5.35
CA ILE A 184 5.21 11.01 -4.99
C ILE A 184 5.81 11.54 -6.29
N LYS A 185 5.83 12.88 -6.45
CA LYS A 185 6.46 13.52 -7.60
C LYS A 185 7.99 13.40 -7.50
N SER A 186 8.63 13.01 -8.59
CA SER A 186 10.06 13.22 -8.79
C SER A 186 10.28 14.58 -9.50
N ASP A 187 11.37 15.27 -9.20
CA ASP A 187 11.70 16.61 -9.77
C ASP A 187 11.97 16.60 -11.29
N THR A 188 11.92 15.46 -11.94
CA THR A 188 12.05 15.34 -13.38
C THR A 188 10.73 15.70 -14.05
N GLY A 189 10.74 16.77 -14.83
CA GLY A 189 9.65 17.52 -15.45
C GLY A 189 8.42 16.76 -15.96
N LEU A 190 7.33 17.47 -15.98
CA LEU A 190 5.94 17.08 -16.23
C LEU A 190 5.60 16.52 -17.63
N GLY A 191 6.55 16.40 -18.55
CA GLY A 191 6.25 16.16 -19.98
C GLY A 191 6.28 14.70 -20.46
N SER A 192 6.97 13.80 -19.76
CA SER A 192 7.14 12.39 -20.18
C SER A 192 6.57 11.35 -19.20
N ASN A 193 5.78 11.79 -18.23
CA ASN A 193 5.45 11.00 -17.06
C ASN A 193 4.43 9.87 -17.27
N VAL A 194 3.60 9.94 -18.29
CA VAL A 194 2.53 8.93 -18.51
C VAL A 194 3.12 7.62 -18.99
N ASP A 195 4.03 7.66 -19.95
CA ASP A 195 4.67 6.45 -20.49
C ASP A 195 5.59 5.80 -19.45
N GLU A 196 6.34 6.61 -18.70
CA GLU A 196 7.19 6.13 -17.61
C GLU A 196 6.34 5.49 -16.50
N LEU A 197 5.23 6.13 -16.12
CA LEU A 197 4.32 5.61 -15.11
C LEU A 197 3.64 4.32 -15.57
N ASN A 198 3.25 4.22 -16.85
CA ASN A 198 2.71 3.00 -17.43
C ASN A 198 3.75 1.88 -17.47
N ALA A 199 4.98 2.19 -17.87
CA ALA A 199 6.06 1.22 -17.88
C ALA A 199 6.39 0.72 -16.46
N ALA A 200 6.51 1.63 -15.50
CA ALA A 200 6.74 1.30 -14.08
C ALA A 200 5.56 0.49 -13.50
N GLY A 201 4.32 0.88 -13.81
CA GLY A 201 3.12 0.17 -13.39
C GLY A 201 3.03 -1.23 -13.95
N ASN A 202 3.30 -1.42 -15.23
CA ASN A 202 3.33 -2.74 -15.89
C ASN A 202 4.47 -3.61 -15.33
N PHE A 203 5.63 -3.03 -15.08
CA PHE A 203 6.73 -3.76 -14.47
C PHE A 203 6.37 -4.22 -13.05
N TYR A 204 5.83 -3.32 -12.22
CA TYR A 204 5.37 -3.63 -10.87
C TYR A 204 4.26 -4.68 -10.87
N LEU A 205 3.28 -4.56 -11.76
CA LEU A 205 2.21 -5.53 -11.94
C LEU A 205 2.76 -6.93 -12.24
N ASN A 206 3.69 -7.04 -13.19
CA ASN A 206 4.21 -8.33 -13.65
C ASN A 206 5.20 -8.96 -12.65
N THR A 207 6.02 -8.16 -11.97
CA THR A 207 7.10 -8.68 -11.11
C THR A 207 6.70 -8.82 -9.65
N VAL A 208 5.70 -8.06 -9.19
CA VAL A 208 5.28 -8.05 -7.78
C VAL A 208 3.84 -8.51 -7.62
N ILE A 209 2.89 -7.83 -8.27
CA ILE A 209 1.46 -8.06 -8.02
C ILE A 209 1.02 -9.43 -8.52
N LYS A 210 1.34 -9.79 -9.77
CA LYS A 210 0.94 -11.10 -10.33
C LYS A 210 1.48 -12.30 -9.54
N PRO A 211 2.73 -12.34 -9.07
CA PRO A 211 3.21 -13.40 -8.18
C PRO A 211 2.40 -13.53 -6.89
N PHE A 212 2.02 -12.41 -6.25
CA PHE A 212 1.14 -12.45 -5.08
C PHE A 212 -0.26 -12.94 -5.42
N GLN A 213 -0.84 -12.47 -6.52
CA GLN A 213 -2.14 -12.94 -7.00
C GLN A 213 -2.12 -14.45 -7.27
N LEU A 214 -1.07 -14.94 -7.94
CA LEU A 214 -0.91 -16.37 -8.22
C LEU A 214 -0.81 -17.19 -6.93
N HIS A 215 -0.08 -16.70 -5.93
CA HIS A 215 0.02 -17.36 -4.64
C HIS A 215 -1.37 -17.49 -3.95
N ILE A 216 -2.18 -16.43 -3.98
CA ILE A 216 -3.54 -16.44 -3.45
C ILE A 216 -4.42 -17.41 -4.25
N LEU A 217 -4.36 -17.36 -5.59
CA LEU A 217 -5.14 -18.26 -6.45
C LEU A 217 -4.79 -19.73 -6.20
N ASN A 218 -3.52 -20.08 -6.10
CA ASN A 218 -3.08 -21.44 -5.80
C ASN A 218 -3.60 -21.93 -4.42
N THR A 219 -3.62 -21.03 -3.43
CA THR A 219 -4.17 -21.34 -2.11
C THR A 219 -5.67 -21.59 -2.18
N LEU A 220 -6.42 -20.74 -2.89
CA LEU A 220 -7.86 -20.92 -3.09
C LEU A 220 -8.16 -22.18 -3.90
N GLN A 221 -7.41 -22.45 -4.97
CA GLN A 221 -7.56 -23.66 -5.77
C GLN A 221 -7.33 -24.94 -4.96
N THR A 222 -6.37 -24.92 -4.04
CA THR A 222 -6.17 -26.02 -3.10
C THR A 222 -7.41 -26.26 -2.23
N ILE A 223 -8.01 -25.18 -1.71
CA ILE A 223 -9.23 -25.27 -0.91
C ILE A 223 -10.40 -25.79 -1.74
N PHE A 224 -10.59 -25.30 -2.95
CA PHE A 224 -11.68 -25.73 -3.84
C PHE A 224 -11.53 -27.20 -4.23
N SER A 225 -10.33 -27.63 -4.63
CA SER A 225 -10.05 -29.02 -5.00
C SER A 225 -10.35 -29.98 -3.86
N VAL A 226 -9.96 -29.64 -2.63
CA VAL A 226 -10.23 -30.48 -1.46
C VAL A 226 -11.73 -30.57 -1.15
N ASN A 227 -12.50 -29.52 -1.43
CA ASN A 227 -13.94 -29.51 -1.23
C ASN A 227 -14.74 -30.00 -2.44
N ASN A 228 -14.10 -30.56 -3.47
CA ASN A 228 -14.70 -30.97 -4.74
C ASN A 228 -15.53 -29.87 -5.42
N MET A 229 -15.06 -28.62 -5.29
CA MET A 229 -15.65 -27.46 -5.96
C MET A 229 -14.88 -27.20 -7.24
N ASP A 230 -15.54 -27.36 -8.37
CA ASP A 230 -14.96 -27.01 -9.68
C ASP A 230 -15.25 -25.54 -9.97
N LEU A 231 -14.38 -24.68 -9.44
CA LEU A 231 -14.48 -23.23 -9.60
C LEU A 231 -13.16 -22.70 -10.16
N GLU A 232 -13.27 -21.98 -11.26
CA GLU A 232 -12.18 -21.19 -11.79
C GLU A 232 -12.28 -19.75 -11.25
N VAL A 233 -11.22 -19.29 -10.58
CA VAL A 233 -11.15 -17.95 -10.00
C VAL A 233 -10.00 -17.20 -10.63
N LYS A 234 -10.26 -15.96 -11.06
CA LYS A 234 -9.24 -15.07 -11.63
C LYS A 234 -9.34 -13.68 -11.04
N PHE A 235 -8.22 -12.97 -11.01
CA PHE A 235 -8.21 -11.54 -10.70
C PHE A 235 -8.58 -10.76 -11.95
N VAL A 236 -9.49 -9.81 -11.80
CA VAL A 236 -9.76 -8.80 -12.83
C VAL A 236 -8.67 -7.74 -12.72
N GLN A 237 -7.91 -7.55 -13.79
CA GLN A 237 -6.85 -6.54 -13.84
C GLN A 237 -7.49 -5.16 -14.04
N LEU A 238 -7.31 -4.29 -13.06
CA LEU A 238 -7.65 -2.88 -13.21
C LEU A 238 -6.40 -2.12 -13.66
N LYS A 239 -6.46 -1.47 -14.79
CA LYS A 239 -5.40 -0.58 -15.24
C LYS A 239 -5.55 0.75 -14.51
N PRO A 240 -4.59 1.19 -13.68
CA PRO A 240 -4.70 2.43 -12.90
C PRO A 240 -4.73 3.68 -13.77
N ILE A 241 -4.22 3.58 -15.00
CA ILE A 241 -4.25 4.64 -16.01
C ILE A 241 -4.77 4.01 -17.28
N THR A 242 -6.00 4.32 -17.62
CA THR A 242 -6.51 4.09 -18.96
C THR A 242 -5.93 5.20 -19.84
N VAL A 243 -5.01 4.88 -20.73
CA VAL A 243 -4.84 5.68 -21.93
C VAL A 243 -6.16 5.50 -22.64
N GLU A 244 -6.96 6.56 -22.71
CA GLU A 244 -8.13 6.58 -23.58
C GLU A 244 -7.61 6.52 -25.01
N PHE A 245 -7.45 5.30 -25.54
CA PHE A 245 -7.30 5.13 -26.96
C PHE A 245 -8.60 5.59 -27.59
N THR A 246 -8.50 6.50 -28.52
CA THR A 246 -9.70 6.84 -29.30
C THR A 246 -10.15 5.57 -30.04
N SER A 247 -11.44 5.44 -30.26
CA SER A 247 -11.99 4.29 -31.01
C SER A 247 -11.36 4.14 -32.41
N GLU A 248 -10.74 5.18 -32.93
CA GLU A 248 -9.99 5.18 -34.21
C GLU A 248 -8.61 4.54 -34.05
N ASP A 249 -7.90 4.77 -32.93
CA ASP A 249 -6.60 4.16 -32.66
C ASP A 249 -6.72 2.63 -32.47
N LEU A 250 -7.80 2.19 -31.82
CA LEU A 250 -8.07 0.77 -31.56
C LEU A 250 -8.47 0.01 -32.84
N LYS A 251 -9.29 0.62 -33.73
CA LYS A 251 -9.73 -0.01 -34.97
C LYS A 251 -8.61 -0.33 -35.97
N GLY A 252 -7.46 0.32 -35.83
CA GLY A 252 -6.32 0.06 -36.69
C GLY A 252 -5.45 -1.12 -36.29
N VAL A 253 -5.60 -1.62 -35.03
CA VAL A 253 -4.65 -2.57 -34.43
C VAL A 253 -5.34 -3.78 -33.81
N MET A 254 -6.61 -3.66 -33.41
CA MET A 254 -7.39 -4.70 -32.73
C MET A 254 -8.66 -5.05 -33.52
N THR A 255 -9.09 -6.29 -33.40
CA THR A 255 -10.40 -6.72 -33.89
C THR A 255 -11.51 -6.14 -33.01
N GLU A 256 -12.73 -6.08 -33.55
CA GLU A 256 -13.89 -5.54 -32.82
C GLU A 256 -14.19 -6.33 -31.52
N ASP A 257 -14.00 -7.64 -31.56
CA ASP A 257 -14.18 -8.50 -30.38
C ASP A 257 -13.10 -8.26 -29.31
N GLU A 258 -11.85 -8.07 -29.71
CA GLU A 258 -10.76 -7.71 -28.78
C GLU A 258 -10.97 -6.34 -28.13
N ILE A 259 -11.47 -5.36 -28.88
CA ILE A 259 -11.84 -4.04 -28.34
C ILE A 259 -12.98 -4.18 -27.32
N ARG A 260 -13.98 -5.00 -27.63
CA ARG A 260 -15.11 -5.26 -26.73
C ARG A 260 -14.67 -5.94 -25.46
N GLU A 261 -13.77 -6.92 -25.55
CA GLU A 261 -13.21 -7.62 -24.39
C GLU A 261 -12.37 -6.67 -23.50
N GLU A 262 -11.58 -5.79 -24.10
CA GLU A 262 -10.77 -4.79 -23.38
C GLU A 262 -11.62 -3.78 -22.60
N VAL A 263 -12.80 -3.40 -23.11
CA VAL A 263 -13.76 -2.53 -22.41
C VAL A 263 -14.74 -3.31 -21.52
N GLY A 264 -14.56 -4.62 -21.37
CA GLY A 264 -15.38 -5.47 -20.51
C GLY A 264 -16.73 -5.90 -21.10
N LEU A 265 -16.89 -5.77 -22.42
CA LEU A 265 -18.06 -6.25 -23.15
C LEU A 265 -17.80 -7.66 -23.68
N LYS A 266 -18.87 -8.44 -23.85
CA LYS A 266 -18.77 -9.78 -24.46
C LYS A 266 -18.46 -9.67 -25.95
N PRO A 267 -17.72 -10.66 -26.55
CA PRO A 267 -17.56 -10.77 -27.99
C PRO A 267 -18.90 -10.74 -28.72
N LEU A 268 -18.92 -10.23 -29.93
CA LEU A 268 -20.16 -10.16 -30.75
C LEU A 268 -20.77 -11.54 -31.00
N ALA A 269 -19.94 -12.57 -31.17
CA ALA A 269 -20.37 -13.95 -31.37
C ALA A 269 -21.13 -14.53 -30.15
N ASP A 270 -20.86 -14.01 -28.93
CA ASP A 270 -21.49 -14.44 -27.68
C ASP A 270 -22.72 -13.59 -27.30
N VAL A 271 -22.98 -12.54 -28.05
CA VAL A 271 -24.22 -11.78 -27.90
C VAL A 271 -25.30 -12.61 -28.61
N GLU A 272 -26.11 -13.35 -27.85
CA GLU A 272 -27.33 -13.93 -28.38
C GLU A 272 -28.09 -12.82 -29.11
N VAL A 273 -28.11 -12.89 -30.43
CA VAL A 273 -29.04 -12.08 -31.23
C VAL A 273 -30.42 -12.58 -30.79
N ARG A 274 -31.08 -11.81 -29.96
CA ARG A 274 -32.49 -12.12 -29.66
C ARG A 274 -33.23 -12.01 -30.99
N GLU A 275 -33.59 -13.18 -31.54
CA GLU A 275 -34.44 -13.28 -32.73
C GLU A 275 -35.88 -12.77 -32.50
N ASP A 276 -36.11 -12.07 -31.37
CA ASP A 276 -37.40 -11.53 -30.98
C ASP A 276 -37.74 -10.16 -31.54
N PHE A 277 -37.15 -9.75 -32.66
CA PHE A 277 -37.57 -8.55 -33.38
C PHE A 277 -38.67 -8.86 -34.40
N ALA A 278 -39.73 -9.44 -33.91
CA ALA A 278 -40.96 -9.53 -34.65
C ALA A 278 -41.74 -8.22 -34.52
N LYS A 279 -42.29 -7.76 -35.62
CA LYS A 279 -43.28 -6.67 -35.78
C LYS A 279 -43.66 -5.98 -34.47
N VAL A 280 -43.09 -4.77 -34.22
CA VAL A 280 -43.31 -4.00 -33.00
C VAL A 280 -44.76 -3.57 -32.84
N GLY A 281 -45.57 -3.58 -33.93
CA GLY A 281 -46.95 -3.20 -33.86
C GLY A 281 -47.55 -2.81 -35.24
N MET A 282 -48.73 -2.27 -35.19
CA MET A 282 -49.38 -1.64 -36.35
C MET A 282 -49.76 -0.19 -36.01
N ILE A 283 -49.37 0.76 -36.86
CA ILE A 283 -49.80 2.14 -36.79
C ILE A 283 -50.61 2.43 -38.03
N ASP A 284 -51.85 2.89 -37.88
CA ASP A 284 -52.81 3.16 -38.95
C ASP A 284 -52.98 2.03 -39.95
N GLY A 285 -52.97 0.77 -39.46
CA GLY A 285 -53.13 -0.43 -40.26
C GLY A 285 -51.90 -0.85 -41.06
N LYS A 286 -50.73 -0.22 -40.85
CA LYS A 286 -49.47 -0.61 -41.46
C LYS A 286 -48.51 -1.22 -40.43
N PRO A 287 -47.79 -2.30 -40.80
CA PRO A 287 -46.84 -2.93 -39.89
C PRO A 287 -45.62 -2.02 -39.67
N VAL A 288 -45.20 -1.95 -38.41
CA VAL A 288 -43.94 -1.27 -37.98
C VAL A 288 -42.86 -2.34 -37.77
N PHE A 289 -41.67 -2.08 -38.27
CA PHE A 289 -40.52 -2.98 -38.21
C PHE A 289 -39.37 -2.30 -37.45
N ASP A 290 -38.56 -3.08 -36.77
CA ASP A 290 -37.43 -2.57 -35.97
C ASP A 290 -36.21 -2.23 -36.86
N THR A 291 -36.11 -2.80 -38.05
CA THR A 291 -34.99 -2.55 -38.94
C THR A 291 -35.44 -2.06 -40.29
N ILE A 292 -34.63 -1.19 -40.90
CA ILE A 292 -34.84 -0.64 -42.24
C ILE A 292 -34.89 -1.77 -43.29
N GLU A 293 -34.10 -2.82 -43.11
CA GLU A 293 -34.02 -3.95 -44.04
C GLU A 293 -35.31 -4.78 -44.05
N GLU A 294 -35.93 -5.02 -42.90
CA GLU A 294 -37.22 -5.71 -42.78
C GLU A 294 -38.37 -4.85 -43.35
N ALA A 295 -38.33 -3.56 -43.08
CA ALA A 295 -39.30 -2.63 -43.65
C ALA A 295 -39.22 -2.62 -45.18
N LEU A 296 -38.00 -2.57 -45.76
CA LEU A 296 -37.75 -2.63 -47.20
C LEU A 296 -38.14 -3.98 -47.82
N ALA A 297 -37.88 -5.10 -47.14
CA ALA A 297 -38.30 -6.42 -47.59
C ALA A 297 -39.84 -6.53 -47.64
N SER A 298 -40.51 -6.06 -46.60
CA SER A 298 -41.98 -6.02 -46.53
C SER A 298 -42.60 -5.04 -47.56
N SER A 299 -41.97 -3.88 -47.80
CA SER A 299 -42.44 -2.91 -48.78
C SER A 299 -42.43 -3.47 -50.20
N LYS A 300 -41.39 -4.26 -50.54
CA LYS A 300 -41.31 -4.94 -51.86
C LYS A 300 -42.44 -5.97 -52.06
N THR A 301 -42.83 -6.68 -51.02
CA THR A 301 -43.92 -7.64 -51.11
C THR A 301 -45.29 -6.99 -51.19
N LEU A 302 -45.43 -5.77 -50.72
CA LEU A 302 -46.64 -4.94 -50.79
C LEU A 302 -46.70 -4.02 -52.02
N GLY A 303 -45.69 -4.06 -52.87
CA GLY A 303 -45.63 -3.24 -54.09
C GLY A 303 -45.38 -1.76 -53.82
N CYS A 304 -44.80 -1.43 -52.71
CA CYS A 304 -44.43 -0.05 -52.34
C CYS A 304 -42.94 0.21 -52.60
N GLU A 305 -42.58 1.43 -52.99
CA GLU A 305 -41.19 1.85 -53.07
C GLU A 305 -40.84 2.70 -51.83
N GLY A 306 -39.90 2.17 -50.98
CA GLY A 306 -39.36 2.89 -49.83
C GLY A 306 -40.04 2.58 -48.50
N TYR A 307 -39.54 3.24 -47.42
CA TYR A 307 -40.07 3.19 -46.06
C TYR A 307 -40.16 4.62 -45.51
N HIS A 308 -40.96 4.79 -44.47
CA HIS A 308 -40.99 6.05 -43.69
C HIS A 308 -40.46 5.80 -42.31
N GLU A 309 -39.57 6.68 -41.83
CA GLU A 309 -39.09 6.70 -40.45
C GLU A 309 -40.20 7.08 -39.47
#